data_f00866a8e062a3176960ea3968633cb9
#
_entry.id   f00866a8e062a3176960ea3968633cb9
#
_cell.length_a   1.000
_cell.length_b   1.000
_cell.length_c   1.000
_cell.angle_alpha   90.00
_cell.angle_beta   90.00
_cell.angle_gamma   90.00
#
_symmetry.space_group_name_H-M   'P 1'
#
loop_
_entity.id
_entity.type
_entity.pdbx_description
1 polymer ?
#
loop_
_entity_poly.entity_id
_entity_poly.type
_entity_poly.pdbx_seq_one_letter_code
_entity_poly.pdbx_strand_id
1 'polypeptide(L)'
;MRMKDRFIARQFIIDSVDSYEIIEEYPNDKYLPSYLVYSQYQNRAFHILFAIDAEGDNVRIITAYYPTTNEWEEDLKTRRLFL
;
A
#
# COMPACT_ATOMS: atom_id res chain seq x y z
N MET A 1 -8.82 16.69 0.38
CA MET A 1 -7.62 15.98 0.18
C MET A 1 -6.92 16.33 -1.10
N ARG A 2 -5.68 16.46 -1.03
CA ARG A 2 -4.94 16.85 -2.16
C ARG A 2 -4.46 15.68 -2.92
N MET A 3 -4.83 15.57 -4.15
CA MET A 3 -4.49 14.42 -4.94
C MET A 3 -3.36 14.68 -5.90
N LYS A 4 -3.10 15.93 -6.15
CA LYS A 4 -2.17 16.30 -7.17
C LYS A 4 -0.81 15.66 -7.03
N ASP A 5 -0.22 15.77 -5.86
CA ASP A 5 1.11 15.25 -5.62
C ASP A 5 1.11 13.83 -5.11
N ARG A 6 -0.07 13.31 -4.81
CA ARG A 6 -0.19 12.00 -4.19
C ARG A 6 -0.94 11.02 -5.04
N PHE A 7 -1.33 11.44 -6.21
CA PHE A 7 -2.07 10.57 -7.09
C PHE A 7 -1.15 9.47 -7.61
N ILE A 8 -1.60 8.23 -7.47
CA ILE A 8 -0.90 7.09 -8.01
C ILE A 8 -1.82 6.48 -9.03
N ALA A 9 -1.42 6.48 -10.28
CA ALA A 9 -2.26 5.98 -11.35
C ALA A 9 -2.50 4.49 -11.17
N ARG A 10 -3.71 4.06 -11.46
CA ARG A 10 -4.07 2.66 -11.37
C ARG A 10 -3.11 1.78 -12.18
N GLN A 11 -2.68 2.29 -13.32
CA GLN A 11 -1.78 1.55 -14.18
C GLN A 11 -0.42 1.30 -13.52
N PHE A 12 0.06 2.25 -12.71
CA PHE A 12 1.30 2.07 -11.97
C PHE A 12 1.17 0.92 -10.99
N ILE A 13 0.01 0.83 -10.34
CA ILE A 13 -0.24 -0.25 -9.39
C ILE A 13 -0.22 -1.59 -10.10
N ILE A 14 -0.87 -1.67 -11.24
CA ILE A 14 -0.94 -2.91 -12.00
C ILE A 14 0.44 -3.29 -12.55
N ASP A 15 1.15 -2.33 -13.10
CA ASP A 15 2.43 -2.62 -13.75
C ASP A 15 3.53 -2.96 -12.76
N SER A 16 3.35 -2.66 -11.49
CA SER A 16 4.36 -2.89 -10.47
C SER A 16 4.13 -4.17 -9.69
N VAL A 17 3.23 -5.03 -10.15
CA VAL A 17 2.83 -6.20 -9.39
C VAL A 17 4.00 -7.10 -9.02
N ASP A 18 5.03 -7.16 -9.85
CA ASP A 18 6.19 -7.99 -9.57
C ASP A 18 7.02 -7.47 -8.41
N SER A 19 6.77 -6.24 -7.98
CA SER A 19 7.49 -5.62 -6.87
C SER A 19 6.72 -5.69 -5.57
N TYR A 20 5.53 -6.26 -5.56
CA TYR A 20 4.69 -6.26 -4.36
C TYR A 20 5.35 -7.02 -3.22
N GLU A 21 5.30 -6.40 -2.05
CA GLU A 21 5.78 -7.03 -0.83
C GLU A 21 4.83 -6.63 0.30
N ILE A 22 4.20 -7.60 0.93
CA ILE A 22 3.29 -7.31 2.03
C ILE A 22 4.12 -6.90 3.23
N ILE A 23 3.89 -5.71 3.75
CA ILE A 23 4.67 -5.18 4.87
C ILE A 23 3.84 -5.07 6.15
N GLU A 24 2.52 -5.03 6.06
CA GLU A 24 1.67 -5.07 7.25
C GLU A 24 0.39 -5.82 6.90
N GLU A 25 -0.14 -6.52 7.87
CA GLU A 25 -1.36 -7.31 7.70
C GLU A 25 -2.35 -6.92 8.77
N TYR A 26 -3.60 -6.80 8.37
CA TYR A 26 -4.70 -6.45 9.28
C TYR A 26 -5.81 -7.48 9.10
N PRO A 27 -5.61 -8.71 9.59
CA PRO A 27 -6.56 -9.80 9.34
C PRO A 27 -7.90 -9.60 10.04
N ASN A 28 -7.93 -8.77 11.07
CA ASN A 28 -9.16 -8.52 11.83
C ASN A 28 -9.72 -7.14 11.57
N ASP A 29 -9.41 -6.58 10.40
CA ASP A 29 -9.98 -5.31 10.03
C ASP A 29 -11.50 -5.40 10.02
N LYS A 30 -12.15 -4.26 10.23
CA LYS A 30 -13.55 -4.20 10.56
C LYS A 30 -14.46 -4.92 9.57
N TYR A 31 -14.17 -4.78 8.29
CA TYR A 31 -15.04 -5.35 7.28
C TYR A 31 -14.40 -6.52 6.56
N LEU A 32 -13.19 -6.34 6.10
CA LEU A 32 -12.47 -7.34 5.34
C LEU A 32 -11.01 -7.33 5.77
N PRO A 33 -10.36 -8.49 5.75
CA PRO A 33 -8.91 -8.48 5.98
C PRO A 33 -8.24 -7.56 4.99
N SER A 34 -7.25 -6.83 5.45
CA SER A 34 -6.53 -5.93 4.56
C SER A 34 -5.02 -6.10 4.74
N TYR A 35 -4.30 -5.67 3.71
CA TYR A 35 -2.86 -5.89 3.64
C TYR A 35 -2.22 -4.64 3.06
N LEU A 36 -1.18 -4.16 3.74
CA LEU A 36 -0.43 -3.02 3.24
C LEU A 36 0.74 -3.56 2.44
N VAL A 37 0.86 -3.11 1.21
CA VAL A 37 1.82 -3.63 0.26
C VAL A 37 2.76 -2.53 -0.16
N TYR A 38 4.06 -2.84 -0.17
CA TYR A 38 5.09 -1.98 -0.72
C TYR A 38 5.28 -2.35 -2.19
N SER A 39 5.43 -1.35 -3.03
CA SER A 39 5.73 -1.58 -4.44
C SER A 39 6.61 -0.47 -4.97
N GLN A 40 7.12 -0.66 -6.16
CA GLN A 40 7.95 0.34 -6.84
C GLN A 40 7.58 0.40 -8.31
N TYR A 41 7.59 1.60 -8.85
CA TYR A 41 7.43 1.79 -10.28
C TYR A 41 8.27 2.99 -10.69
N GLN A 42 9.12 2.79 -11.69
CA GLN A 42 10.01 3.82 -12.22
C GLN A 42 10.86 4.43 -11.10
N ASN A 43 11.43 3.56 -10.27
CA ASN A 43 12.32 3.94 -9.18
C ASN A 43 11.67 4.74 -8.07
N ARG A 44 10.35 4.68 -7.98
CA ARG A 44 9.66 5.36 -6.90
C ARG A 44 8.82 4.37 -6.14
N ALA A 45 9.00 4.36 -4.82
CA ALA A 45 8.29 3.45 -3.94
C ALA A 45 6.93 4.03 -3.58
N PHE A 46 5.95 3.16 -3.44
CA PHE A 46 4.64 3.57 -2.94
C PHE A 46 4.00 2.41 -2.20
N HIS A 47 2.99 2.74 -1.40
CA HIS A 47 2.25 1.74 -0.63
C HIS A 47 0.83 1.65 -1.16
N ILE A 48 0.28 0.45 -1.11
CA ILE A 48 -1.10 0.18 -1.52
C ILE A 48 -1.76 -0.60 -0.41
N LEU A 49 -2.95 -0.18 0.00
CA LEU A 49 -3.73 -0.93 0.97
C LEU A 49 -4.81 -1.68 0.21
N PHE A 50 -4.75 -3.00 0.27
CA PHE A 50 -5.71 -3.88 -0.38
C PHE A 50 -6.63 -4.49 0.66
N ALA A 51 -7.91 -4.63 0.31
CA ALA A 51 -8.84 -5.45 1.08
C ALA A 51 -9.17 -6.69 0.28
N ILE A 52 -9.23 -7.82 0.97
CA ILE A 52 -9.47 -9.11 0.33
C ILE A 52 -10.87 -9.57 0.68
N ASP A 53 -11.70 -9.79 -0.34
CA ASP A 53 -13.03 -10.34 -0.17
C ASP A 53 -13.01 -11.75 -0.73
N ALA A 54 -12.71 -12.71 0.13
CA ALA A 54 -12.54 -14.09 -0.31
C ALA A 54 -13.86 -14.70 -0.80
N GLU A 55 -14.97 -14.32 -0.18
CA GLU A 55 -16.27 -14.84 -0.56
C GLU A 55 -16.69 -14.32 -1.92
N GLY A 56 -16.42 -13.07 -2.19
CA GLY A 56 -16.75 -12.47 -3.47
C GLY A 56 -15.66 -12.63 -4.51
N ASP A 57 -14.55 -13.26 -4.12
CA ASP A 57 -13.42 -13.47 -5.02
C ASP A 57 -12.92 -12.13 -5.58
N ASN A 58 -12.84 -11.13 -4.73
CA ASN A 58 -12.45 -9.79 -5.11
C ASN A 58 -11.30 -9.27 -4.27
N VAL A 59 -10.51 -8.41 -4.91
CA VAL A 59 -9.50 -7.62 -4.21
C VAL A 59 -9.80 -6.16 -4.51
N ARG A 60 -9.89 -5.35 -3.45
CA ARG A 60 -10.19 -3.94 -3.60
C ARG A 60 -9.01 -3.11 -3.19
N ILE A 61 -8.73 -2.06 -3.94
CA ILE A 61 -7.74 -1.08 -3.56
C ILE A 61 -8.43 -0.05 -2.68
N ILE A 62 -8.04 0.01 -1.40
CA ILE A 62 -8.63 0.97 -0.49
C ILE A 62 -7.97 2.33 -0.66
N THR A 63 -6.64 2.35 -0.70
CA THR A 63 -5.92 3.59 -0.88
C THR A 63 -4.51 3.28 -1.35
N ALA A 64 -3.83 4.28 -1.88
CA ALA A 64 -2.45 4.19 -2.27
C ALA A 64 -1.81 5.55 -2.02
N TYR A 65 -0.55 5.56 -1.60
CA TYR A 65 0.12 6.80 -1.28
C TYR A 65 1.63 6.62 -1.39
N TYR A 66 2.34 7.74 -1.43
CA TYR A 66 3.79 7.73 -1.39
C TYR A 66 4.22 7.88 0.06
N PRO A 67 4.91 6.88 0.63
CA PRO A 67 5.33 6.96 2.02
C PRO A 67 6.42 7.98 2.22
N THR A 68 6.53 8.50 3.43
CA THR A 68 7.58 9.45 3.78
C THR A 68 8.37 8.90 4.95
N THR A 69 9.59 9.40 5.10
CA THR A 69 10.44 8.97 6.20
C THR A 69 10.01 9.56 7.54
N ASN A 70 8.97 10.39 7.55
CA ASN A 70 8.38 10.83 8.81
C ASN A 70 7.73 9.69 9.56
N GLU A 71 7.16 8.73 8.83
CA GLU A 71 6.43 7.62 9.43
C GLU A 71 7.11 6.28 9.21
N TRP A 72 8.02 6.20 8.26
CA TRP A 72 8.67 4.96 7.87
C TRP A 72 10.16 5.11 7.96
N GLU A 73 10.84 4.00 8.21
CA GLU A 73 12.30 3.99 8.15
C GLU A 73 12.74 4.24 6.71
N GLU A 74 14.04 4.33 6.50
CA GLU A 74 14.54 4.67 5.18
C GLU A 74 14.21 3.63 4.13
N ASP A 75 13.97 2.38 4.56
CA ASP A 75 13.57 1.33 3.62
C ASP A 75 12.14 1.49 3.16
N LEU A 76 11.36 2.37 3.80
CA LEU A 76 9.95 2.62 3.51
C LEU A 76 9.10 1.38 3.66
N LYS A 77 9.57 0.40 4.42
CA LYS A 77 8.85 -0.84 4.69
C LYS A 77 8.63 -1.05 6.16
N THR A 78 9.46 -0.46 6.99
CA THR A 78 9.41 -0.63 8.44
C THR A 78 8.86 0.65 9.04
N ARG A 79 7.79 0.52 9.79
CA ARG A 79 7.18 1.68 10.42
C ARG A 79 8.07 2.19 11.53
N ARG A 80 8.26 3.51 11.59
CA ARG A 80 9.02 4.10 12.68
C ARG A 80 8.24 3.99 13.97
N LEU A 81 8.97 3.74 15.05
CA LEU A 81 8.38 3.70 16.37
C LEU A 81 8.63 5.04 17.03
N PHE A 82 7.56 5.67 17.48
CA PHE A 82 7.65 6.94 18.19
C PHE A 82 7.41 6.66 19.66
N LEU A 83 8.43 6.92 20.47
CA LEU A 83 8.36 6.64 21.89
C LEU A 83 8.08 7.88 22.72
#